data_87ded9e9955f2af9d1e13f708b0ac2b3
#
_entry.id   87ded9e9955f2af9d1e13f708b0ac2b3
#
_cell.length_a   1.000
_cell.length_b   1.000
_cell.length_c   1.000
_cell.angle_alpha   90.00
_cell.angle_beta   90.00
_cell.angle_gamma   90.00
#
_symmetry.space_group_name_H-M   'P 1'
#
loop_
_entity.id
_entity.type
_entity.pdbx_description
1 polymer ?
#
loop_
_entity_poly.entity_id
_entity_poly.type
_entity_poly.pdbx_seq_one_letter_code
_entity_poly.pdbx_strand_id
1 'polypeptide(L)'
;EKYVIDSAATCGLEAGNPVYPDALKKLKEHDVPTYPHYSKQVRKTDYDKYDLFLGMDDKNVAYLRNLFAPDEKNKVKKFLEYAGQSRDVADPYYTGNFDDTYDDLKIGIEFLINNIENRK
;
A
#
# COMPACT_ATOMS: atom_id res chain seq x y z
N GLU A 1 -7.43 -3.92 -18.36
CA GLU A 1 -6.87 -2.99 -17.40
C GLU A 1 -5.35 -2.84 -17.57
N LYS A 2 -4.89 -1.63 -17.36
CA LYS A 2 -3.47 -1.31 -17.50
C LYS A 2 -2.62 -1.79 -16.33
N TYR A 3 -3.21 -1.85 -15.14
CA TYR A 3 -2.52 -2.25 -13.92
C TYR A 3 -3.30 -3.31 -13.16
N VAL A 4 -2.57 -4.24 -12.55
CA VAL A 4 -3.13 -5.20 -11.60
C VAL A 4 -2.68 -4.76 -10.21
N ILE A 5 -3.63 -4.38 -9.35
CA ILE A 5 -3.36 -3.82 -8.03
C ILE A 5 -3.99 -4.70 -6.96
N ASP A 6 -3.21 -5.00 -5.93
CA ASP A 6 -3.70 -5.78 -4.80
C ASP A 6 -3.05 -5.24 -3.53
N SER A 7 -3.55 -5.66 -2.39
CA SER A 7 -3.00 -5.29 -1.10
C SER A 7 -2.86 -6.49 -0.20
N ALA A 8 -1.91 -6.42 0.74
CA ALA A 8 -1.66 -7.48 1.70
C ALA A 8 -1.06 -6.88 2.97
N ALA A 9 -1.15 -7.62 4.07
CA ALA A 9 -0.61 -7.20 5.35
C ALA A 9 0.73 -7.88 5.61
N THR A 10 1.59 -7.22 6.39
CA THR A 10 2.82 -7.83 6.88
C THR A 10 2.57 -8.65 8.16
N CYS A 11 1.42 -8.44 8.82
CA CYS A 11 1.01 -9.19 10.01
C CYS A 11 -0.22 -10.04 9.68
N GLY A 12 -0.27 -11.27 10.16
CA GLY A 12 -1.37 -12.19 9.91
C GLY A 12 -2.52 -12.13 10.93
N LEU A 13 -2.43 -11.25 11.94
CA LEU A 13 -3.41 -11.21 13.02
C LEU A 13 -4.84 -10.94 12.57
N GLU A 14 -5.00 -10.15 11.52
CA GLU A 14 -6.32 -9.80 10.99
C GLU A 14 -6.58 -10.38 9.59
N ALA A 15 -5.85 -11.44 9.24
CA ALA A 15 -6.05 -12.10 7.95
C ALA A 15 -7.49 -12.59 7.81
N GLY A 16 -8.12 -12.31 6.68
CA GLY A 16 -9.51 -12.67 6.42
C GLY A 16 -10.52 -11.61 6.83
N ASN A 17 -10.11 -10.55 7.53
CA ASN A 17 -11.02 -9.48 7.92
C ASN A 17 -11.34 -8.56 6.72
N PRO A 18 -12.60 -8.07 6.64
CA PRO A 18 -12.96 -7.10 5.59
C PRO A 18 -12.33 -5.73 5.86
N VAL A 19 -12.49 -4.82 4.90
CA VAL A 19 -12.03 -3.44 5.06
C VAL A 19 -12.68 -2.82 6.30
N TYR A 20 -11.87 -2.10 7.09
CA TYR A 20 -12.32 -1.44 8.31
C TYR A 20 -13.52 -0.50 8.01
N PRO A 21 -14.61 -0.54 8.81
CA PRO A 21 -15.79 0.28 8.53
C PRO A 21 -15.52 1.78 8.40
N ASP A 22 -14.62 2.33 9.24
CA ASP A 22 -14.30 3.76 9.17
C ASP A 22 -13.56 4.11 7.88
N ALA A 23 -12.75 3.21 7.35
CA ALA A 23 -12.09 3.39 6.07
C ALA A 23 -13.10 3.38 4.92
N LEU A 24 -14.07 2.45 4.95
CA LEU A 24 -15.14 2.39 3.97
C LEU A 24 -15.96 3.68 3.97
N LYS A 25 -16.28 4.20 5.16
CA LYS A 25 -17.02 5.44 5.30
C LYS A 25 -16.28 6.60 4.67
N LYS A 26 -14.98 6.70 4.90
CA LYS A 26 -14.15 7.77 4.34
C LYS A 26 -14.09 7.70 2.82
N LEU A 27 -13.94 6.51 2.25
CA LEU A 27 -13.96 6.33 0.81
C LEU A 27 -15.30 6.73 0.20
N LYS A 28 -16.40 6.40 0.88
CA LYS A 28 -17.74 6.78 0.44
C LYS A 28 -17.91 8.29 0.44
N GLU A 29 -17.39 9.00 1.47
CA GLU A 29 -17.43 10.46 1.52
C GLU A 29 -16.76 11.14 0.33
N HIS A 30 -15.74 10.48 -0.25
CA HIS A 30 -15.01 10.97 -1.41
C HIS A 30 -15.47 10.35 -2.73
N ASP A 31 -16.60 9.66 -2.71
CA ASP A 31 -17.18 9.00 -3.91
C ASP A 31 -16.24 7.99 -4.56
N VAL A 32 -15.38 7.35 -3.76
CA VAL A 32 -14.49 6.29 -4.25
C VAL A 32 -15.22 4.96 -4.23
N PRO A 33 -15.36 4.26 -5.38
CA PRO A 33 -16.00 2.95 -5.40
C PRO A 33 -15.25 1.95 -4.54
N THR A 34 -15.99 1.10 -3.81
CA THR A 34 -15.39 0.05 -3.00
C THR A 34 -15.92 -1.30 -3.42
N TYR A 35 -15.08 -2.32 -3.26
CA TYR A 35 -15.41 -3.70 -3.59
C TYR A 35 -15.12 -4.58 -2.38
N PRO A 36 -15.79 -5.72 -2.22
CA PRO A 36 -15.45 -6.65 -1.15
C PRO A 36 -13.96 -6.99 -1.19
N HIS A 37 -13.27 -6.80 -0.08
CA HIS A 37 -11.84 -7.09 0.04
C HIS A 37 -11.55 -7.55 1.45
N TYR A 38 -10.75 -8.61 1.57
CA TYR A 38 -10.42 -9.19 2.86
C TYR A 38 -8.90 -9.19 3.04
N SER A 39 -8.47 -8.91 4.26
CA SER A 39 -7.06 -8.87 4.60
C SER A 39 -6.42 -10.24 4.37
N LYS A 40 -5.22 -10.24 3.82
CA LYS A 40 -4.38 -11.43 3.68
C LYS A 40 -2.94 -11.06 3.99
N GLN A 41 -2.16 -12.03 4.46
CA GLN A 41 -0.75 -11.80 4.73
C GLN A 41 0.08 -12.00 3.47
N VAL A 42 1.06 -11.10 3.24
CA VAL A 42 2.00 -11.23 2.11
C VAL A 42 2.86 -12.48 2.32
N ARG A 43 3.15 -13.19 1.22
CA ARG A 43 3.94 -14.42 1.22
C ARG A 43 5.15 -14.30 0.31
N LYS A 44 6.20 -15.07 0.62
CA LYS A 44 7.41 -15.07 -0.20
C LYS A 44 7.14 -15.42 -1.67
N THR A 45 6.16 -16.29 -1.92
CA THR A 45 5.76 -16.69 -3.28
C THR A 45 5.14 -15.55 -4.08
N ASP A 46 4.70 -14.48 -3.42
CA ASP A 46 4.13 -13.31 -4.11
C ASP A 46 5.17 -12.52 -4.90
N TYR A 47 6.46 -12.69 -4.58
CA TYR A 47 7.54 -11.91 -5.21
C TYR A 47 7.51 -11.98 -6.75
N ASP A 48 7.27 -13.15 -7.30
CA ASP A 48 7.27 -13.34 -8.75
C ASP A 48 5.97 -12.95 -9.42
N LYS A 49 4.91 -12.70 -8.64
CA LYS A 49 3.58 -12.37 -9.15
C LYS A 49 3.38 -10.90 -9.45
N TYR A 50 4.17 -10.03 -8.83
CA TYR A 50 4.00 -8.58 -8.94
C TYR A 50 5.32 -7.90 -9.31
N ASP A 51 5.21 -6.77 -9.95
CA ASP A 51 6.39 -5.99 -10.38
C ASP A 51 6.89 -5.02 -9.30
N LEU A 52 6.02 -4.66 -8.35
CA LEU A 52 6.33 -3.64 -7.36
C LEU A 52 5.59 -3.93 -6.05
N PHE A 53 6.32 -3.79 -4.94
CA PHE A 53 5.78 -3.94 -3.59
C PHE A 53 5.99 -2.63 -2.84
N LEU A 54 4.89 -2.00 -2.42
CA LEU A 54 4.92 -0.71 -1.77
C LEU A 54 4.58 -0.84 -0.29
N GLY A 55 5.57 -0.54 0.56
CA GLY A 55 5.35 -0.45 2.00
C GLY A 55 4.88 0.94 2.37
N MET A 56 3.87 1.01 3.23
CA MET A 56 3.30 2.31 3.64
C MET A 56 4.15 2.99 4.72
N ASP A 57 4.95 2.21 5.46
CA ASP A 57 5.84 2.72 6.50
C ASP A 57 7.15 1.96 6.49
N ASP A 58 8.11 2.41 7.32
CA ASP A 58 9.42 1.78 7.40
C ASP A 58 9.36 0.34 7.89
N LYS A 59 8.42 0.00 8.76
CA LYS A 59 8.26 -1.36 9.26
C LYS A 59 7.81 -2.30 8.15
N ASN A 60 6.87 -1.85 7.32
CA ASN A 60 6.42 -2.62 6.15
C ASN A 60 7.58 -2.88 5.20
N VAL A 61 8.35 -1.83 4.90
CA VAL A 61 9.49 -1.93 3.98
C VAL A 61 10.54 -2.90 4.51
N ALA A 62 10.89 -2.80 5.79
CA ALA A 62 11.87 -3.68 6.42
C ALA A 62 11.40 -5.14 6.37
N TYR A 63 10.13 -5.39 6.67
CA TYR A 63 9.57 -6.73 6.63
C TYR A 63 9.64 -7.31 5.21
N LEU A 64 9.22 -6.52 4.22
CA LEU A 64 9.22 -6.97 2.82
C LEU A 64 10.63 -7.25 2.31
N ARG A 65 11.60 -6.40 2.64
CA ARG A 65 12.99 -6.61 2.24
C ARG A 65 13.57 -7.88 2.84
N ASN A 66 13.23 -8.16 4.09
CA ASN A 66 13.65 -9.40 4.74
C ASN A 66 12.98 -10.63 4.14
N LEU A 67 11.66 -10.56 3.91
CA LEU A 67 10.88 -11.67 3.34
C LEU A 67 11.36 -12.02 1.93
N PHE A 68 11.65 -11.01 1.12
CA PHE A 68 12.04 -11.17 -0.29
C PHE A 68 13.55 -11.12 -0.52
N ALA A 69 14.35 -11.19 0.56
CA ALA A 69 15.80 -11.12 0.42
C ALA A 69 16.29 -12.23 -0.53
N PRO A 70 17.19 -11.88 -1.47
CA PRO A 70 17.90 -10.61 -1.60
C PRO A 70 17.25 -9.53 -2.48
N ASP A 71 15.96 -9.55 -2.75
CA ASP A 71 15.24 -8.57 -3.61
C ASP A 71 16.04 -8.19 -4.87
N GLU A 72 16.41 -9.20 -5.63
CA GLU A 72 17.31 -9.04 -6.77
C GLU A 72 16.80 -8.07 -7.83
N LYS A 73 15.47 -7.97 -7.98
CA LYS A 73 14.85 -7.09 -8.96
C LYS A 73 14.48 -5.73 -8.39
N ASN A 74 14.87 -5.46 -7.15
CA ASN A 74 14.63 -4.19 -6.46
C ASN A 74 13.17 -3.76 -6.52
N LYS A 75 12.29 -4.67 -6.17
CA LYS A 75 10.83 -4.47 -6.23
C LYS A 75 10.24 -3.76 -5.02
N VAL A 76 10.93 -3.79 -3.87
CA VAL A 76 10.41 -3.22 -2.61
C VAL A 76 10.75 -1.75 -2.51
N LYS A 77 9.72 -0.90 -2.37
CA LYS A 77 9.85 0.54 -2.24
C LYS A 77 8.94 1.06 -1.14
N LYS A 78 9.26 2.24 -0.61
CA LYS A 78 8.38 2.95 0.31
C LYS A 78 7.42 3.82 -0.51
N PHE A 79 6.13 3.76 -0.20
CA PHE A 79 5.08 4.37 -1.02
C PHE A 79 5.28 5.88 -1.23
N LEU A 80 5.48 6.65 -0.14
CA LEU A 80 5.61 8.09 -0.24
C LEU A 80 6.94 8.58 -0.83
N GLU A 81 7.91 7.67 -1.06
CA GLU A 81 9.13 8.04 -1.78
C GLU A 81 8.82 8.56 -3.19
N TYR A 82 7.74 8.08 -3.81
CA TYR A 82 7.32 8.57 -5.13
C TYR A 82 6.86 10.02 -5.10
N ALA A 83 6.41 10.51 -3.95
CA ALA A 83 6.06 11.91 -3.75
C ALA A 83 7.24 12.73 -3.20
N GLY A 84 8.45 12.17 -3.19
CA GLY A 84 9.65 12.82 -2.69
C GLY A 84 9.69 12.95 -1.17
N GLN A 85 8.94 12.13 -0.47
CA GLN A 85 8.85 12.18 0.98
C GLN A 85 9.40 10.91 1.62
N SER A 86 10.16 11.05 2.69
CA SER A 86 10.73 9.91 3.42
C SER A 86 9.87 9.45 4.59
N ARG A 87 8.77 10.17 4.89
CA ARG A 87 7.89 9.83 6.00
C ARG A 87 6.95 8.68 5.66
N ASP A 88 6.36 8.09 6.70
CA ASP A 88 5.35 7.04 6.55
C ASP A 88 4.00 7.63 6.14
N VAL A 89 3.16 6.79 5.52
CA VAL A 89 1.74 7.12 5.35
C VAL A 89 1.10 7.17 6.73
N ALA A 90 0.27 8.19 7.00
CA ALA A 90 -0.40 8.32 8.28
C ALA A 90 -1.28 7.10 8.55
N ASP A 91 -1.08 6.48 9.71
CA ASP A 91 -1.84 5.30 10.12
C ASP A 91 -2.97 5.74 11.05
N PRO A 92 -4.23 5.59 10.63
CA PRO A 92 -5.37 6.06 11.43
C PRO A 92 -5.53 5.33 12.77
N TYR A 93 -4.92 4.16 12.92
CA TYR A 93 -4.88 3.48 14.21
C TYR A 93 -4.19 4.34 15.28
N TYR A 94 -3.14 5.08 14.88
CA TYR A 94 -2.39 5.94 15.80
C TYR A 94 -2.87 7.39 15.80
N THR A 95 -3.26 7.91 14.63
CA THR A 95 -3.67 9.33 14.51
C THR A 95 -5.15 9.53 14.79
N GLY A 96 -5.97 8.50 14.62
CA GLY A 96 -7.42 8.62 14.71
C GLY A 96 -8.04 9.43 13.56
N ASN A 97 -7.26 9.72 12.53
CA ASN A 97 -7.68 10.63 11.45
C ASN A 97 -7.50 9.98 10.08
N PHE A 98 -8.61 9.50 9.51
CA PHE A 98 -8.62 8.88 8.18
C PHE A 98 -8.43 9.92 7.06
N ASP A 99 -8.69 11.20 7.30
CA ASP A 99 -8.46 12.24 6.28
C ASP A 99 -6.99 12.37 5.95
N ASP A 100 -6.11 12.34 6.95
CA ASP A 100 -4.67 12.40 6.72
C ASP A 100 -4.19 11.20 5.91
N THR A 101 -4.69 10.01 6.23
CA THR A 101 -4.36 8.79 5.49
C THR A 101 -4.83 8.88 4.05
N TYR A 102 -6.08 9.35 3.85
CA TYR A 102 -6.63 9.51 2.51
C TYR A 102 -5.79 10.48 1.67
N ASP A 103 -5.42 11.62 2.25
CA ASP A 103 -4.63 12.64 1.54
C ASP A 103 -3.25 12.09 1.17
N ASP A 104 -2.59 11.37 2.07
CA ASP A 104 -1.29 10.76 1.80
C ASP A 104 -1.37 9.74 0.66
N LEU A 105 -2.40 8.90 0.66
CA LEU A 105 -2.60 7.90 -0.39
C LEU A 105 -2.88 8.56 -1.73
N LYS A 106 -3.70 9.60 -1.75
CA LYS A 106 -4.01 10.33 -2.98
C LYS A 106 -2.77 10.95 -3.60
N ILE A 107 -1.96 11.64 -2.80
CA ILE A 107 -0.72 12.27 -3.25
C ILE A 107 0.24 11.21 -3.78
N GLY A 108 0.45 10.13 -3.02
CA GLY A 108 1.35 9.05 -3.41
C GLY A 108 0.93 8.37 -4.70
N ILE A 109 -0.36 8.11 -4.87
CA ILE A 109 -0.89 7.47 -6.08
C ILE A 109 -0.67 8.36 -7.31
N GLU A 110 -0.92 9.66 -7.20
CA GLU A 110 -0.72 10.60 -8.30
C GLU A 110 0.74 10.62 -8.78
N PHE A 111 1.69 10.70 -7.84
CA PHE A 111 3.10 10.67 -8.17
C PHE A 111 3.55 9.32 -8.71
N LEU A 112 3.04 8.24 -8.16
CA LEU A 112 3.36 6.88 -8.61
C LEU A 112 2.93 6.68 -10.06
N ILE A 113 1.70 7.06 -10.40
CA ILE A 113 1.18 6.93 -11.76
C ILE A 113 2.01 7.75 -12.73
N ASN A 114 2.33 9.00 -12.38
CA ASN A 114 3.19 9.83 -13.21
C ASN A 114 4.56 9.20 -13.43
N ASN A 115 5.15 8.62 -12.39
CA ASN A 115 6.45 7.96 -12.47
C ASN A 115 6.40 6.78 -13.43
N ILE A 116 5.37 5.93 -13.31
CA ILE A 116 5.21 4.75 -14.17
C ILE A 116 4.95 5.16 -15.61
N GLU A 117 4.09 6.13 -15.85
CA GLU A 117 3.77 6.59 -17.21
C GLU A 117 4.96 7.22 -17.90
N ASN A 118 5.80 7.94 -17.17
CA ASN A 118 6.97 8.61 -17.74
C ASN A 118 8.18 7.70 -17.95
N ARG A 119 8.12 6.45 -17.48
CA ARG A 119 9.19 5.47 -17.66
C ARG A 119 9.16 4.76 -19.02
N LYS A 120 8.12 5.00 -19.78
CA LYS A 120 7.93 4.34 -21.08
C LYS A 120 8.66 5.05 -22.20
#